data_edee267e502afb1eaf7a74d157202d19
#
_entry.id   edee267e502afb1eaf7a74d157202d19
#
_cell.length_a   1.000
_cell.length_b   1.000
_cell.length_c   1.000
_cell.angle_alpha   90.00
_cell.angle_beta   90.00
_cell.angle_gamma   90.00
#
_symmetry.space_group_name_H-M   'P 1'
#
loop_
_entity.id
_entity.type
_entity.pdbx_description
1 polymer ?
#
loop_
_entity_poly.entity_id
_entity_poly.type
_entity_poly.pdbx_seq_one_letter_code
_entity_poly.pdbx_strand_id
1 'polypeptide(L)'
;MISITDLEKAISGKTVLIDSNIIIYLTDSVLPYVALSRRLFEMIEIGEVSALISIISVGEVMQGPLKKGLNQTALEVKDYLLNFPNLFCDPITNKVLDIIGKDNRIQWSKLRTVDSLIIASALKNKVNKIISNDQHFKQALPKELLLSFA
;
A
#
# COMPACT_ATOMS: atom_id res chain seq x y z
N MET A 1 -6.33 15.72 6.85
CA MET A 1 -5.08 14.91 6.90
C MET A 1 -4.85 14.46 8.34
N ILE A 2 -4.52 13.19 8.54
CA ILE A 2 -4.18 12.69 9.87
C ILE A 2 -2.85 13.27 10.35
N SER A 3 -2.64 13.30 11.67
CA SER A 3 -1.36 13.69 12.24
C SER A 3 -0.37 12.53 12.27
N ILE A 4 0.92 12.83 12.44
CA ILE A 4 1.93 11.78 12.65
C ILE A 4 1.62 10.94 13.90
N THR A 5 1.16 11.57 14.97
CA THR A 5 0.77 10.87 16.19
C THR A 5 -0.41 9.92 15.95
N ASP A 6 -1.40 10.33 15.15
CA ASP A 6 -2.54 9.45 14.81
C ASP A 6 -2.09 8.28 13.94
N LEU A 7 -1.19 8.52 12.99
CA LEU A 7 -0.60 7.45 12.20
C LEU A 7 0.10 6.43 13.11
N GLU A 8 0.98 6.88 13.98
CA GLU A 8 1.73 6.01 14.91
C GLU A 8 0.80 5.16 15.76
N LYS A 9 -0.24 5.77 16.34
CA LYS A 9 -1.23 5.06 17.15
C LYS A 9 -2.01 4.02 16.34
N ALA A 10 -2.32 4.33 15.09
CA ALA A 10 -3.13 3.46 14.25
C ALA A 10 -2.40 2.19 13.82
N ILE A 11 -1.08 2.23 13.66
CA ILE A 11 -0.33 1.14 13.03
C ILE A 11 0.76 0.50 13.89
N SER A 12 1.14 1.08 15.02
CA SER A 12 2.20 0.52 15.88
C SER A 12 1.87 -0.92 16.29
N GLY A 13 2.82 -1.84 16.08
CA GLY A 13 2.67 -3.27 16.38
C GLY A 13 1.77 -4.03 15.39
N LYS A 14 1.36 -3.41 14.29
CA LYS A 14 0.41 -4.00 13.34
C LYS A 14 1.08 -4.40 12.03
N THR A 15 0.33 -5.17 11.24
CA THR A 15 0.68 -5.51 9.85
C THR A 15 -0.20 -4.70 8.92
N VAL A 16 0.39 -4.03 7.94
CA VAL A 16 -0.32 -3.17 7.00
C VAL A 16 0.01 -3.55 5.57
N LEU A 17 -0.93 -3.31 4.65
CA LEU A 17 -0.64 -3.30 3.21
C LEU A 17 -0.59 -1.85 2.76
N ILE A 18 0.42 -1.51 1.96
CA ILE A 18 0.66 -0.15 1.47
C ILE A 18 0.29 -0.08 0.00
N ASP A 19 -0.60 0.86 -0.35
CA ASP A 19 -0.94 1.15 -1.75
C ASP A 19 0.15 2.03 -2.40
N SER A 20 0.20 1.99 -3.73
CA SER A 20 1.22 2.68 -4.52
C SER A 20 1.26 4.20 -4.27
N ASN A 21 0.10 4.86 -4.08
CA ASN A 21 0.08 6.30 -3.85
C ASN A 21 0.87 6.70 -2.59
N ILE A 22 0.82 5.91 -1.54
CA ILE A 22 1.56 6.16 -0.30
C ILE A 22 3.08 6.12 -0.54
N ILE A 23 3.53 5.19 -1.37
CA ILE A 23 4.94 5.06 -1.73
C ILE A 23 5.38 6.23 -2.62
N ILE A 24 4.55 6.61 -3.59
CA ILE A 24 4.81 7.73 -4.50
C ILE A 24 4.96 9.04 -3.71
N TYR A 25 4.18 9.23 -2.65
CA TYR A 25 4.36 10.41 -1.78
C TYR A 25 5.77 10.52 -1.21
N LEU A 26 6.40 9.37 -0.91
CA LEU A 26 7.78 9.34 -0.43
C LEU A 26 8.78 9.54 -1.57
N THR A 27 8.67 8.77 -2.64
CA THR A 27 9.64 8.79 -3.74
C THR A 27 9.65 10.12 -4.49
N ASP A 28 8.48 10.76 -4.63
CA ASP A 28 8.31 12.01 -5.37
C ASP A 28 8.22 13.24 -4.46
N SER A 29 8.39 13.06 -3.15
CA SER A 29 8.31 14.13 -2.14
C SER A 29 7.03 14.95 -2.25
N VAL A 30 5.89 14.28 -2.32
CA VAL A 30 4.58 14.92 -2.56
C VAL A 30 4.05 15.56 -1.28
N LEU A 31 3.89 16.88 -1.29
CA LEU A 31 3.26 17.62 -0.20
C LEU A 31 1.73 17.51 -0.28
N PRO A 32 1.03 17.45 0.85
CA PRO A 32 1.53 17.49 2.24
C PRO A 32 1.86 16.12 2.84
N TYR A 33 1.80 15.04 2.06
CA TYR A 33 1.82 13.65 2.55
C TYR A 33 3.20 13.05 2.78
N VAL A 34 4.25 13.64 2.23
CA VAL A 34 5.60 13.06 2.28
C VAL A 34 6.08 12.77 3.71
N ALA A 35 5.76 13.63 4.68
CA ALA A 35 6.16 13.44 6.07
C ALA A 35 5.50 12.20 6.69
N LEU A 36 4.23 11.96 6.38
CA LEU A 36 3.50 10.77 6.84
C LEU A 36 4.10 9.49 6.23
N SER A 37 4.35 9.49 4.93
CA SER A 37 4.99 8.34 4.25
C SER A 37 6.39 8.07 4.81
N ARG A 38 7.18 9.12 5.06
CA ARG A 38 8.50 8.98 5.65
C ARG A 38 8.42 8.33 7.03
N ARG A 39 7.50 8.79 7.87
CA ARG A 39 7.32 8.20 9.21
C ARG A 39 6.88 6.74 9.13
N LEU A 40 5.96 6.43 8.24
CA LEU A 40 5.53 5.05 8.01
C LEU A 40 6.73 4.15 7.66
N PHE A 41 7.56 4.56 6.70
CA PHE A 41 8.72 3.78 6.29
C PHE A 41 9.79 3.66 7.39
N GLU A 42 9.97 4.69 8.22
CA GLU A 42 10.82 4.60 9.41
C GLU A 42 10.32 3.52 10.38
N MET A 43 9.01 3.49 10.65
CA MET A 43 8.41 2.48 11.55
C MET A 43 8.54 1.06 10.98
N ILE A 44 8.43 0.91 9.67
CA ILE A 44 8.65 -0.40 9.01
C ILE A 44 10.12 -0.80 9.12
N GLU A 45 11.04 0.11 8.83
CA GLU A 45 12.47 -0.17 8.85
C GLU A 45 12.95 -0.67 10.22
N ILE A 46 12.47 -0.06 11.31
CA ILE A 46 12.84 -0.46 12.67
C ILE A 46 12.04 -1.65 13.21
N GLY A 47 11.06 -2.16 12.45
CA GLY A 47 10.28 -3.34 12.82
C GLY A 47 9.10 -3.08 13.74
N GLU A 48 8.72 -1.82 14.00
CA GLU A 48 7.48 -1.50 14.73
C GLU A 48 6.24 -1.86 13.93
N VAL A 49 6.34 -1.85 12.62
CA VAL A 49 5.27 -2.19 11.69
C VAL A 49 5.81 -3.23 10.71
N SER A 50 5.03 -4.28 10.47
CA SER A 50 5.26 -5.20 9.35
C SER A 50 4.41 -4.77 8.16
N ALA A 51 5.00 -4.71 6.98
CA ALA A 51 4.28 -4.20 5.81
C ALA A 51 4.32 -5.19 4.64
N LEU A 52 3.23 -5.16 3.86
CA LEU A 52 3.12 -5.84 2.58
C LEU A 52 2.90 -4.81 1.49
N ILE A 53 3.41 -5.12 0.31
CA ILE A 53 3.12 -4.43 -0.93
C ILE A 53 2.75 -5.46 -1.98
N SER A 54 1.67 -5.23 -2.73
CA SER A 54 1.35 -6.07 -3.87
C SER A 54 2.40 -5.87 -4.98
N ILE A 55 2.75 -6.94 -5.69
CA ILE A 55 3.62 -6.83 -6.87
C ILE A 55 3.03 -5.84 -7.90
N ILE A 56 1.70 -5.72 -7.96
CA ILE A 56 1.02 -4.73 -8.80
C ILE A 56 1.44 -3.32 -8.40
N SER A 57 1.46 -3.02 -7.10
CA SER A 57 1.81 -1.69 -6.61
C SER A 57 3.29 -1.36 -6.87
N VAL A 58 4.18 -2.35 -6.81
CA VAL A 58 5.58 -2.15 -7.23
C VAL A 58 5.63 -1.71 -8.70
N GLY A 59 4.90 -2.42 -9.57
CA GLY A 59 4.81 -2.06 -10.98
C GLY A 59 4.24 -0.66 -11.20
N GLU A 60 3.22 -0.27 -10.43
CA GLU A 60 2.63 1.07 -10.51
C GLU A 60 3.63 2.17 -10.13
N VAL A 61 4.41 1.97 -9.07
CA VAL A 61 5.44 2.93 -8.66
C VAL A 61 6.53 3.07 -9.73
N MET A 62 6.88 1.98 -10.41
CA MET A 62 7.86 2.01 -11.51
C MET A 62 7.38 2.81 -12.73
N GLN A 63 6.07 2.87 -12.98
CA GLN A 63 5.52 3.51 -14.18
C GLN A 63 5.82 5.00 -14.27
N GLY A 64 5.88 5.72 -13.16
CA GLY A 64 6.21 7.14 -13.16
C GLY A 64 7.55 7.42 -13.84
N PRO A 65 8.67 6.87 -13.33
CA PRO A 65 9.96 6.99 -13.97
C PRO A 65 10.02 6.45 -15.41
N LEU A 66 9.38 5.28 -15.66
CA LEU A 66 9.37 4.68 -17.01
C LEU A 66 8.73 5.59 -18.04
N LYS A 67 7.62 6.24 -17.71
CA LYS A 67 6.94 7.19 -18.61
C LYS A 67 7.80 8.41 -18.95
N LYS A 68 8.77 8.72 -18.09
CA LYS A 68 9.74 9.81 -18.30
C LYS A 68 11.02 9.33 -19.01
N GLY A 69 11.09 8.07 -19.40
CA GLY A 69 12.30 7.47 -19.98
C GLY A 69 13.41 7.21 -18.97
N LEU A 70 13.14 7.26 -17.68
CA LEU A 70 14.10 7.06 -16.61
C LEU A 70 14.13 5.60 -16.16
N ASN A 71 14.55 4.71 -17.06
CA ASN A 71 14.51 3.27 -16.83
C ASN A 71 15.37 2.85 -15.64
N GLN A 72 16.55 3.44 -15.47
CA GLN A 72 17.44 3.11 -14.35
C GLN A 72 16.80 3.50 -13.01
N THR A 73 16.14 4.66 -12.94
CA THR A 73 15.41 5.09 -11.75
C THR A 73 14.31 4.10 -11.39
N ALA A 74 13.56 3.60 -12.38
CA ALA A 74 12.52 2.60 -12.17
C ALA A 74 13.10 1.30 -11.56
N LEU A 75 14.25 0.84 -12.06
CA LEU A 75 14.93 -0.35 -11.54
C LEU A 75 15.43 -0.13 -10.10
N GLU A 76 15.96 1.04 -9.80
CA GLU A 76 16.42 1.39 -8.45
C GLU A 76 15.26 1.43 -7.44
N VAL A 77 14.13 2.00 -7.83
CA VAL A 77 12.91 2.02 -6.98
C VAL A 77 12.42 0.60 -6.72
N LYS A 78 12.37 -0.24 -7.76
CA LYS A 78 12.02 -1.65 -7.62
C LYS A 78 12.94 -2.34 -6.61
N ASP A 79 14.25 -2.22 -6.77
CA ASP A 79 15.22 -2.86 -5.88
C ASP A 79 15.13 -2.34 -4.45
N TYR A 80 14.90 -1.05 -4.27
CA TYR A 80 14.66 -0.43 -2.97
C TYR A 80 13.46 -1.07 -2.24
N LEU A 81 12.34 -1.20 -2.94
CA LEU A 81 11.12 -1.77 -2.38
C LEU A 81 11.26 -3.26 -2.08
N LEU A 82 11.86 -4.04 -3.00
CA LEU A 82 12.02 -5.49 -2.82
C LEU A 82 13.02 -5.86 -1.73
N ASN A 83 13.92 -4.97 -1.37
CA ASN A 83 14.96 -5.20 -0.36
C ASN A 83 14.76 -4.39 0.93
N PHE A 84 13.67 -3.65 1.03
CA PHE A 84 13.40 -2.83 2.23
C PHE A 84 13.10 -3.73 3.43
N PRO A 85 13.72 -3.47 4.60
CA PRO A 85 13.49 -4.29 5.79
C PRO A 85 12.02 -4.32 6.21
N ASN A 86 11.50 -5.50 6.55
CA ASN A 86 10.14 -5.71 7.06
C ASN A 86 9.02 -5.31 6.07
N LEU A 87 9.35 -5.19 4.79
CA LEU A 87 8.41 -4.96 3.71
C LEU A 87 8.44 -6.18 2.77
N PHE A 88 7.30 -6.86 2.63
CA PHE A 88 7.17 -8.06 1.81
C PHE A 88 6.38 -7.78 0.55
N CYS A 89 6.94 -8.15 -0.60
CA CYS A 89 6.24 -8.10 -1.88
C CYS A 89 5.40 -9.36 -2.05
N ASP A 90 4.07 -9.20 -2.13
CA ASP A 90 3.15 -10.32 -2.28
C ASP A 90 2.89 -10.58 -3.77
N PRO A 91 3.12 -11.83 -4.26
CA PRO A 91 2.86 -12.16 -5.66
C PRO A 91 1.36 -12.34 -5.93
N ILE A 92 0.96 -12.19 -7.19
CA ILE A 92 -0.39 -12.50 -7.62
C ILE A 92 -0.47 -13.99 -7.96
N THR A 93 -1.30 -14.72 -7.22
CA THR A 93 -1.53 -16.15 -7.39
C THR A 93 -3.02 -16.44 -7.49
N ASN A 94 -3.38 -17.68 -7.82
CA ASN A 94 -4.78 -18.12 -7.84
C ASN A 94 -5.47 -17.89 -6.49
N LYS A 95 -4.75 -17.99 -5.38
CA LYS A 95 -5.31 -17.73 -4.03
C LYS A 95 -5.85 -16.32 -3.89
N VAL A 96 -5.21 -15.34 -4.53
CA VAL A 96 -5.70 -13.95 -4.53
C VAL A 96 -7.03 -13.85 -5.27
N LEU A 97 -7.13 -14.49 -6.45
CA LEU A 97 -8.37 -14.53 -7.23
C LEU A 97 -9.51 -15.20 -6.45
N ASP A 98 -9.21 -16.26 -5.70
CA ASP A 98 -10.21 -17.00 -4.92
C ASP A 98 -10.85 -16.15 -3.81
N ILE A 99 -10.22 -15.06 -3.38
CA ILE A 99 -10.72 -14.19 -2.32
C ILE A 99 -11.65 -13.11 -2.86
N ILE A 100 -11.45 -12.67 -4.10
CA ILE A 100 -12.27 -11.61 -4.71
C ILE A 100 -13.74 -12.01 -4.69
N GLY A 101 -14.59 -11.13 -4.17
CA GLY A 101 -16.03 -11.31 -4.11
C GLY A 101 -16.54 -12.05 -2.87
N LYS A 102 -15.67 -12.56 -2.00
CA LYS A 102 -16.10 -13.39 -0.86
C LYS A 102 -16.34 -12.60 0.44
N ASP A 103 -15.58 -11.55 0.71
CA ASP A 103 -15.77 -10.74 1.90
C ASP A 103 -16.90 -9.74 1.67
N ASN A 104 -18.01 -9.91 2.39
CA ASN A 104 -19.22 -9.09 2.23
C ASN A 104 -19.06 -7.65 2.74
N ARG A 105 -18.01 -7.35 3.51
CA ARG A 105 -17.72 -5.99 3.96
C ARG A 105 -17.19 -5.11 2.84
N ILE A 106 -16.64 -5.73 1.79
CA ILE A 106 -16.03 -5.05 0.65
C ILE A 106 -17.08 -4.83 -0.43
N GLN A 107 -17.19 -3.62 -0.95
CA GLN A 107 -18.06 -3.30 -2.08
C GLN A 107 -17.29 -3.51 -3.39
N TRP A 108 -17.10 -4.75 -3.75
CA TRP A 108 -16.27 -5.17 -4.90
C TRP A 108 -16.68 -4.51 -6.22
N SER A 109 -17.99 -4.22 -6.39
CA SER A 109 -18.50 -3.58 -7.62
C SER A 109 -17.98 -2.16 -7.84
N LYS A 110 -17.47 -1.51 -6.78
CA LYS A 110 -16.91 -0.15 -6.86
C LYS A 110 -15.42 -0.12 -7.17
N LEU A 111 -14.80 -1.30 -7.32
CA LEU A 111 -13.37 -1.46 -7.51
C LEU A 111 -13.05 -1.82 -8.95
N ARG A 112 -11.91 -1.34 -9.43
CA ARG A 112 -11.28 -1.84 -10.65
C ARG A 112 -10.63 -3.20 -10.37
N THR A 113 -10.33 -3.98 -11.42
CA THR A 113 -9.65 -5.27 -11.28
C THR A 113 -8.35 -5.16 -10.47
N VAL A 114 -7.54 -4.15 -10.78
CA VAL A 114 -6.26 -3.90 -10.08
C VAL A 114 -6.49 -3.68 -8.58
N ASP A 115 -7.47 -2.85 -8.23
CA ASP A 115 -7.80 -2.57 -6.83
C ASP A 115 -8.28 -3.82 -6.10
N SER A 116 -9.11 -4.62 -6.75
CA SER A 116 -9.63 -5.89 -6.20
C SER A 116 -8.48 -6.87 -5.91
N LEU A 117 -7.51 -6.95 -6.80
CA LEU A 117 -6.32 -7.81 -6.61
C LEU A 117 -5.48 -7.35 -5.42
N ILE A 118 -5.28 -6.06 -5.27
CA ILE A 118 -4.52 -5.48 -4.15
C ILE A 118 -5.24 -5.74 -2.81
N ILE A 119 -6.55 -5.49 -2.77
CA ILE A 119 -7.35 -5.71 -1.56
C ILE A 119 -7.40 -7.20 -1.21
N ALA A 120 -7.56 -8.06 -2.19
CA ALA A 120 -7.55 -9.51 -1.97
C ALA A 120 -6.21 -10.00 -1.41
N SER A 121 -5.08 -9.42 -1.86
CA SER A 121 -3.77 -9.68 -1.28
C SER A 121 -3.72 -9.31 0.21
N ALA A 122 -4.27 -8.16 0.58
CA ALA A 122 -4.37 -7.74 1.98
C ALA A 122 -5.19 -8.72 2.82
N LEU A 123 -6.35 -9.14 2.32
CA LEU A 123 -7.24 -10.09 3.01
C LEU A 123 -6.57 -11.48 3.15
N LYS A 124 -5.91 -11.95 2.12
CA LYS A 124 -5.16 -13.22 2.14
C LYS A 124 -4.11 -13.23 3.26
N ASN A 125 -3.43 -12.13 3.43
CA ASN A 125 -2.35 -11.98 4.42
C ASN A 125 -2.85 -11.45 5.77
N LYS A 126 -4.16 -11.28 5.95
CA LYS A 126 -4.81 -10.90 7.21
C LYS A 126 -4.22 -9.63 7.83
N VAL A 127 -3.97 -8.62 7.01
CA VAL A 127 -3.44 -7.34 7.49
C VAL A 127 -4.46 -6.62 8.37
N ASN A 128 -3.97 -5.83 9.31
CA ASN A 128 -4.82 -5.02 10.19
C ASN A 128 -5.39 -3.79 9.48
N LYS A 129 -4.59 -3.18 8.59
CA LYS A 129 -4.95 -1.98 7.85
C LYS A 129 -4.44 -2.04 6.42
N ILE A 130 -5.20 -1.44 5.51
CA ILE A 130 -4.75 -1.05 4.18
C ILE A 130 -4.54 0.45 4.22
N ILE A 131 -3.37 0.93 3.82
CA ILE A 131 -3.05 2.37 3.81
C ILE A 131 -3.13 2.87 2.37
N SER A 132 -4.12 3.73 2.10
CA SER A 132 -4.37 4.28 0.75
C SER A 132 -5.15 5.58 0.83
N ASN A 133 -4.85 6.50 -0.10
CA ASN A 133 -5.65 7.70 -0.34
C ASN A 133 -6.60 7.56 -1.53
N ASP A 134 -6.66 6.40 -2.17
CA ASP A 134 -7.47 6.18 -3.36
C ASP A 134 -8.97 6.26 -3.03
N GLN A 135 -9.72 7.02 -3.83
CA GLN A 135 -11.16 7.20 -3.63
C GLN A 135 -11.95 5.91 -3.81
N HIS A 136 -11.52 5.02 -4.70
CA HIS A 136 -12.17 3.73 -4.89
C HIS A 136 -12.04 2.86 -3.61
N PHE A 137 -10.90 2.92 -2.95
CA PHE A 137 -10.70 2.22 -1.66
C PHE A 137 -11.59 2.82 -0.58
N LYS A 138 -11.69 4.15 -0.51
CA LYS A 138 -12.56 4.83 0.47
C LYS A 138 -14.03 4.46 0.30
N GLN A 139 -14.47 4.26 -0.93
CA GLN A 139 -15.85 3.89 -1.24
C GLN A 139 -16.14 2.41 -0.97
N ALA A 140 -15.15 1.54 -1.13
CA ALA A 140 -15.34 0.10 -1.11
C ALA A 140 -15.01 -0.58 0.22
N LEU A 141 -14.08 -0.02 1.00
CA LEU A 141 -13.55 -0.66 2.21
C LEU A 141 -14.25 -0.18 3.48
N PRO A 142 -14.44 -1.07 4.47
CA PRO A 142 -14.91 -0.66 5.78
C PRO A 142 -13.87 0.21 6.49
N LYS A 143 -14.35 1.13 7.34
CA LYS A 143 -13.49 2.08 8.05
C LYS A 143 -12.43 1.43 8.92
N GLU A 144 -12.75 0.28 9.51
CA GLU A 144 -11.82 -0.45 10.36
C GLU A 144 -10.64 -1.05 9.60
N LEU A 145 -10.77 -1.24 8.30
CA LEU A 145 -9.71 -1.83 7.45
C LEU A 145 -8.88 -0.78 6.74
N LEU A 146 -9.44 0.38 6.43
CA LEU A 146 -8.76 1.44 5.67
C LEU A 146 -8.17 2.51 6.59
N LEU A 147 -6.92 2.85 6.38
CA LEU A 147 -6.29 4.05 6.92
C LEU A 147 -5.92 4.98 5.76
N SER A 148 -6.48 6.18 5.76
CA SER A 148 -6.21 7.19 4.74
C SER A 148 -5.43 8.35 5.36
N PHE A 149 -4.51 8.93 4.60
CA PHE A 149 -3.79 10.13 5.02
C PHE A 149 -4.65 11.39 4.91
N ALA A 150 -5.52 11.40 3.94
CA ALA A 150 -6.42 12.52 3.68
C ALA A 150 -7.73 12.41 4.45
#